data_09ff1ad2a763115b147588b79dbc8fd3
#
_entry.id   09ff1ad2a763115b147588b79dbc8fd3
#
_cell.length_a   1.000
_cell.length_b   1.000
_cell.length_c   1.000
_cell.angle_alpha   90.00
_cell.angle_beta   90.00
_cell.angle_gamma   90.00
#
_symmetry.space_group_name_H-M   'P 1'
#
loop_
_entity.id
_entity.type
_entity.pdbx_description
1 polymer ?
#
loop_
_entity_poly.entity_id
_entity_poly.type
_entity_poly.pdbx_seq_one_letter_code
_entity_poly.pdbx_strand_id
1 'polypeptide(L)'
;MEPVAAPGNRISRSDLVGVALAAGAGTRLAPLSGLLPKALCPVGNRALVDLALDRLQRVTSSMAVNAHHFADAVIGHLDQEWGDAVTVSVESGEALGTAGGVARLRDWIDGRGAVVVNADTWSPTSLAPLVDGWDGHNVRIMVNGDGGFGPRARIVASTLPWSETKDLVEQPTGLYEVVWRDAFARGELEVLDHHGAFLDCGTPLDYLEANLAAVGLNGAAIVGAGAAIASGVDISGSVIGAGARINADVVDSVVWPNQSVEPGERLIRSIRAGTSVTVGPL
;
A
#
# COMPACT_ATOMS: atom_id res chain seq x y z
N MET A 1 1.04 41.90 24.57
CA MET A 1 1.91 41.52 23.45
C MET A 1 2.25 40.06 23.70
N GLU A 2 1.47 39.16 23.13
CA GLU A 2 1.72 37.71 23.24
C GLU A 2 3.02 37.36 22.49
N PRO A 3 3.86 36.48 23.03
CA PRO A 3 5.06 36.05 22.31
C PRO A 3 4.64 35.26 21.06
N VAL A 4 5.02 35.76 19.90
CA VAL A 4 4.96 35.03 18.64
C VAL A 4 5.82 33.79 18.81
N ALA A 5 5.19 32.60 18.78
CA ALA A 5 5.90 31.34 18.79
C ALA A 5 6.93 31.35 17.64
N ALA A 6 8.18 31.00 17.96
CA ALA A 6 9.23 30.85 16.97
C ALA A 6 8.77 29.84 15.90
N PRO A 7 9.08 30.05 14.60
CA PRO A 7 8.74 29.07 13.56
C PRO A 7 9.43 27.76 13.91
N GLY A 8 8.65 26.76 14.30
CA GLY A 8 9.15 25.41 14.54
C GLY A 8 9.95 24.96 13.32
N ASN A 9 11.08 24.34 13.57
CA ASN A 9 11.99 23.81 12.55
C ASN A 9 11.20 22.85 11.66
N ARG A 10 10.80 23.30 10.45
CA ARG A 10 10.07 22.44 9.51
C ARG A 10 11.03 21.40 9.00
N ILE A 11 10.75 20.13 9.27
CA ILE A 11 11.49 19.01 8.70
C ILE A 11 11.44 19.12 7.18
N SER A 12 12.61 19.04 6.54
CA SER A 12 12.72 19.06 5.09
C SER A 12 12.44 17.64 4.52
N ARG A 13 12.11 17.56 3.23
CA ARG A 13 11.95 16.25 2.57
C ARG A 13 13.23 15.41 2.59
N SER A 14 14.41 16.03 2.69
CA SER A 14 15.70 15.35 2.80
C SER A 14 15.93 14.71 4.17
N ASP A 15 15.24 15.21 5.21
CA ASP A 15 15.30 14.66 6.56
C ASP A 15 14.34 13.50 6.79
N LEU A 16 13.60 13.12 5.73
CA LEU A 16 12.62 12.06 5.72
C LEU A 16 12.98 10.99 4.70
N VAL A 17 12.74 9.74 5.08
CA VAL A 17 12.73 8.59 4.17
C VAL A 17 11.35 7.93 4.15
N GLY A 18 11.00 7.32 3.02
CA GLY A 18 9.78 6.54 2.87
C GLY A 18 10.07 5.04 2.93
N VAL A 19 9.29 4.30 3.70
CA VAL A 19 9.38 2.84 3.78
C VAL A 19 8.02 2.24 3.41
N ALA A 20 7.98 1.46 2.32
CA ALA A 20 6.81 0.68 1.93
C ALA A 20 7.02 -0.78 2.36
N LEU A 21 6.17 -1.27 3.26
CA LEU A 21 6.25 -2.62 3.81
C LEU A 21 5.52 -3.61 2.89
N ALA A 22 6.28 -4.48 2.22
CA ALA A 22 5.81 -5.41 1.19
C ALA A 22 6.13 -6.89 1.47
N ALA A 23 6.71 -7.22 2.64
CA ALA A 23 7.19 -8.57 2.97
C ALA A 23 6.07 -9.59 3.29
N GLY A 24 4.81 -9.16 3.38
CA GLY A 24 3.69 -10.01 3.78
C GLY A 24 3.36 -11.11 2.77
N ALA A 25 3.15 -12.35 3.23
CA ALA A 25 2.82 -13.50 2.38
C ALA A 25 1.45 -13.43 1.69
N GLY A 26 0.53 -12.59 2.17
CA GLY A 26 -0.80 -12.41 1.55
C GLY A 26 -1.66 -13.67 1.51
N THR A 27 -1.53 -14.59 2.45
CA THR A 27 -2.20 -15.91 2.42
C THR A 27 -3.72 -15.85 2.34
N ARG A 28 -4.35 -14.84 2.95
CA ARG A 28 -5.80 -14.63 2.90
C ARG A 28 -6.30 -14.15 1.53
N LEU A 29 -5.40 -13.64 0.67
CA LEU A 29 -5.71 -13.21 -0.70
C LEU A 29 -5.69 -14.39 -1.69
N ALA A 30 -5.37 -15.61 -1.25
CA ALA A 30 -5.42 -16.78 -2.13
C ALA A 30 -6.79 -16.91 -2.81
N PRO A 31 -6.84 -17.36 -4.10
CA PRO A 31 -5.73 -17.89 -4.88
C PRO A 31 -4.85 -16.84 -5.58
N LEU A 32 -5.20 -15.57 -5.54
CA LEU A 32 -4.51 -14.48 -6.27
C LEU A 32 -3.04 -14.35 -5.84
N SER A 33 -2.78 -14.44 -4.53
CA SER A 33 -1.41 -14.36 -3.98
C SER A 33 -0.52 -15.56 -4.34
N GLY A 34 -1.09 -16.63 -4.88
CA GLY A 34 -0.33 -17.74 -5.48
C GLY A 34 0.14 -17.47 -6.91
N LEU A 35 -0.43 -16.45 -7.57
CA LEU A 35 -0.09 -16.07 -8.95
C LEU A 35 0.90 -14.88 -8.96
N LEU A 36 0.72 -13.94 -8.04
CA LEU A 36 1.58 -12.76 -7.86
C LEU A 36 1.72 -12.46 -6.37
N PRO A 37 2.89 -11.96 -5.91
CA PRO A 37 3.01 -11.43 -4.55
C PRO A 37 1.95 -10.33 -4.33
N LYS A 38 1.36 -10.26 -3.14
CA LYS A 38 0.28 -9.31 -2.82
C LYS A 38 0.63 -7.88 -3.21
N ALA A 39 1.85 -7.46 -2.95
CA ALA A 39 2.34 -6.12 -3.28
C ALA A 39 2.34 -5.81 -4.79
N LEU A 40 2.37 -6.83 -5.66
CA LEU A 40 2.29 -6.68 -7.11
C LEU A 40 0.88 -6.86 -7.67
N CYS A 41 -0.10 -7.29 -6.88
CA CYS A 41 -1.48 -7.39 -7.34
C CYS A 41 -1.98 -6.01 -7.79
N PRO A 42 -2.52 -5.88 -9.03
CA PRO A 42 -2.87 -4.57 -9.57
C PRO A 42 -4.22 -4.07 -9.04
N VAL A 43 -4.26 -2.82 -8.57
CA VAL A 43 -5.50 -2.08 -8.31
C VAL A 43 -5.56 -0.89 -9.27
N GLY A 44 -6.65 -0.80 -10.07
CA GLY A 44 -6.75 0.20 -11.12
C GLY A 44 -5.63 0.12 -12.16
N ASN A 45 -5.15 -1.08 -12.47
CA ASN A 45 -4.03 -1.36 -13.38
C ASN A 45 -2.64 -0.88 -12.88
N ARG A 46 -2.48 -0.60 -11.59
CA ARG A 46 -1.20 -0.24 -10.95
C ARG A 46 -0.91 -1.22 -9.82
N ALA A 47 0.31 -1.71 -9.69
CA ALA A 47 0.69 -2.58 -8.57
C ALA A 47 0.50 -1.85 -7.23
N LEU A 48 0.09 -2.57 -6.19
CA LEU A 48 -0.13 -1.98 -4.86
C LEU A 48 1.14 -1.31 -4.31
N VAL A 49 2.32 -1.89 -4.54
CA VAL A 49 3.61 -1.28 -4.14
C VAL A 49 3.85 0.04 -4.85
N ASP A 50 3.52 0.16 -6.14
CA ASP A 50 3.67 1.42 -6.89
C ASP A 50 2.77 2.50 -6.33
N LEU A 51 1.52 2.15 -5.97
CA LEU A 51 0.59 3.10 -5.36
C LEU A 51 1.08 3.58 -3.98
N ALA A 52 1.75 2.72 -3.22
CA ALA A 52 2.40 3.09 -1.96
C ALA A 52 3.59 4.03 -2.19
N LEU A 53 4.45 3.72 -3.15
CA LEU A 53 5.61 4.53 -3.54
C LEU A 53 5.19 5.88 -4.14
N ASP A 54 4.15 5.93 -4.97
CA ASP A 54 3.58 7.18 -5.50
C ASP A 54 3.13 8.16 -4.40
N ARG A 55 2.69 7.63 -3.26
CA ARG A 55 2.33 8.44 -2.09
C ARG A 55 3.57 8.92 -1.34
N LEU A 56 4.54 8.04 -1.14
CA LEU A 56 5.80 8.34 -0.43
C LEU A 56 6.63 9.39 -1.17
N GLN A 57 6.81 9.26 -2.49
CA GLN A 57 7.62 10.21 -3.28
C GLN A 57 7.14 11.66 -3.22
N ARG A 58 5.87 11.89 -2.82
CA ARG A 58 5.33 13.25 -2.66
C ARG A 58 5.81 13.92 -1.37
N VAL A 59 6.24 13.14 -0.38
CA VAL A 59 6.62 13.65 0.95
C VAL A 59 8.07 13.35 1.34
N THR A 60 8.73 12.41 0.64
CA THR A 60 10.14 12.04 0.89
C THR A 60 10.94 12.11 -0.41
N SER A 61 12.28 12.17 -0.30
CA SER A 61 13.20 12.13 -1.45
C SER A 61 13.90 10.78 -1.62
N SER A 62 13.85 9.92 -0.60
CA SER A 62 14.47 8.59 -0.60
C SER A 62 13.44 7.56 -0.17
N MET A 63 13.36 6.43 -0.89
CA MET A 63 12.35 5.40 -0.62
C MET A 63 12.99 4.02 -0.56
N ALA A 64 12.43 3.15 0.31
CA ALA A 64 12.81 1.75 0.38
C ALA A 64 11.57 0.85 0.46
N VAL A 65 11.74 -0.38 -0.02
CA VAL A 65 10.74 -1.46 0.06
C VAL A 65 11.39 -2.66 0.73
N ASN A 66 10.76 -3.24 1.74
CA ASN A 66 11.17 -4.56 2.22
C ASN A 66 10.46 -5.66 1.42
N ALA A 67 11.17 -6.72 1.08
CA ALA A 67 10.65 -7.85 0.33
C ALA A 67 11.04 -9.17 1.02
N HIS A 68 10.12 -10.14 1.04
CA HIS A 68 10.34 -11.47 1.58
C HIS A 68 9.69 -12.53 0.69
N HIS A 69 8.37 -12.63 0.72
CA HIS A 69 7.63 -13.60 -0.09
C HIS A 69 7.69 -13.21 -1.57
N PHE A 70 8.15 -14.13 -2.43
CA PHE A 70 8.42 -13.85 -3.86
C PHE A 70 9.34 -12.64 -4.07
N ALA A 71 10.38 -12.49 -3.26
CA ALA A 71 11.28 -11.33 -3.29
C ALA A 71 11.82 -11.03 -4.69
N ASP A 72 12.22 -12.05 -5.45
CA ASP A 72 12.76 -11.88 -6.82
C ASP A 72 11.75 -11.20 -7.76
N ALA A 73 10.45 -11.51 -7.63
CA ALA A 73 9.42 -10.88 -8.44
C ALA A 73 9.22 -9.41 -8.06
N VAL A 74 9.28 -9.09 -6.76
CA VAL A 74 9.20 -7.71 -6.27
C VAL A 74 10.43 -6.91 -6.71
N ILE A 75 11.63 -7.47 -6.58
CA ILE A 75 12.88 -6.86 -7.04
C ILE A 75 12.81 -6.56 -8.53
N GLY A 76 12.48 -7.56 -9.35
CA GLY A 76 12.41 -7.40 -10.81
C GLY A 76 11.41 -6.32 -11.24
N HIS A 77 10.26 -6.22 -10.57
CA HIS A 77 9.28 -5.16 -10.81
C HIS A 77 9.84 -3.77 -10.43
N LEU A 78 10.44 -3.67 -9.24
CA LEU A 78 10.98 -2.38 -8.78
C LEU A 78 12.15 -1.90 -9.62
N ASP A 79 13.03 -2.80 -10.06
CA ASP A 79 14.14 -2.47 -10.96
C ASP A 79 13.63 -1.94 -12.31
N GLN A 80 12.54 -2.52 -12.83
CA GLN A 80 11.94 -2.11 -14.10
C GLN A 80 11.20 -0.78 -14.00
N GLU A 81 10.40 -0.57 -12.96
CA GLU A 81 9.49 0.59 -12.84
C GLU A 81 10.12 1.77 -12.12
N TRP A 82 11.06 1.53 -11.19
CA TRP A 82 11.61 2.55 -10.30
C TRP A 82 13.14 2.69 -10.37
N GLY A 83 13.85 1.66 -10.84
CA GLY A 83 15.30 1.66 -10.92
C GLY A 83 15.97 2.08 -9.61
N ASP A 84 16.96 2.94 -9.69
CA ASP A 84 17.73 3.44 -8.53
C ASP A 84 16.94 4.35 -7.59
N ALA A 85 15.68 4.69 -7.90
CA ALA A 85 14.85 5.56 -7.04
C ALA A 85 14.37 4.85 -5.77
N VAL A 86 14.45 3.52 -5.71
CA VAL A 86 13.96 2.71 -4.60
C VAL A 86 15.03 1.71 -4.15
N THR A 87 15.37 1.75 -2.86
CA THR A 87 16.22 0.74 -2.23
C THR A 87 15.40 -0.48 -1.85
N VAL A 88 15.87 -1.69 -2.18
CA VAL A 88 15.19 -2.93 -1.78
C VAL A 88 15.93 -3.58 -0.64
N SER A 89 15.21 -3.88 0.46
CA SER A 89 15.70 -4.63 1.62
C SER A 89 15.08 -6.03 1.62
N VAL A 90 15.89 -7.05 1.33
CA VAL A 90 15.42 -8.44 1.28
C VAL A 90 15.53 -9.09 2.65
N GLU A 91 14.42 -9.59 3.17
CA GLU A 91 14.39 -10.37 4.41
C GLU A 91 14.69 -11.84 4.10
N SER A 92 15.77 -12.38 4.67
CA SER A 92 16.14 -13.79 4.55
C SER A 92 15.66 -14.57 5.77
N GLY A 93 15.13 -15.77 5.56
CA GLY A 93 14.63 -16.61 6.64
C GLY A 93 13.16 -16.36 6.97
N GLU A 94 12.84 -16.02 8.20
CA GLU A 94 11.47 -15.70 8.64
C GLU A 94 11.13 -14.23 8.36
N ALA A 95 9.85 -13.96 8.03
CA ALA A 95 9.37 -12.59 7.83
C ALA A 95 9.48 -11.77 9.14
N LEU A 96 10.09 -10.60 9.06
CA LEU A 96 10.44 -9.79 10.24
C LEU A 96 9.26 -8.98 10.81
N GLY A 97 8.11 -8.96 10.12
CA GLY A 97 7.00 -8.12 10.50
C GLY A 97 7.30 -6.63 10.26
N THR A 98 6.41 -5.75 10.75
CA THR A 98 6.52 -4.31 10.41
C THR A 98 7.66 -3.60 11.12
N ALA A 99 7.91 -3.91 12.39
CA ALA A 99 9.02 -3.30 13.15
C ALA A 99 10.38 -3.88 12.75
N GLY A 100 10.48 -5.20 12.60
CA GLY A 100 11.72 -5.84 12.17
C GLY A 100 12.11 -5.46 10.74
N GLY A 101 11.14 -5.29 9.84
CA GLY A 101 11.39 -4.78 8.48
C GLY A 101 11.95 -3.35 8.48
N VAL A 102 11.45 -2.47 9.35
CA VAL A 102 12.02 -1.12 9.54
C VAL A 102 13.41 -1.21 10.19
N ALA A 103 13.60 -2.09 11.19
CA ALA A 103 14.88 -2.30 11.86
C ALA A 103 16.00 -2.68 10.88
N ARG A 104 15.68 -3.54 9.91
CA ARG A 104 16.62 -3.96 8.86
C ARG A 104 17.06 -2.82 7.95
N LEU A 105 16.27 -1.78 7.84
CA LEU A 105 16.58 -0.56 7.09
C LEU A 105 17.27 0.52 7.93
N ARG A 106 17.57 0.27 9.21
CA ARG A 106 18.10 1.26 10.15
C ARG A 106 19.34 2.00 9.62
N ASP A 107 20.33 1.28 9.10
CA ASP A 107 21.57 1.88 8.61
C ASP A 107 21.33 2.73 7.34
N TRP A 108 20.32 2.40 6.56
CA TRP A 108 19.89 3.20 5.42
C TRP A 108 19.04 4.42 5.85
N ILE A 109 18.24 4.31 6.89
CA ILE A 109 17.48 5.43 7.49
C ILE A 109 18.44 6.50 8.01
N ASP A 110 19.49 6.09 8.71
CA ASP A 110 20.66 6.91 9.08
C ASP A 110 20.29 8.30 9.64
N GLY A 111 19.67 8.33 10.80
CA GLY A 111 19.34 9.58 11.53
C GLY A 111 18.10 10.32 11.06
N ARG A 112 17.49 9.92 9.93
CA ARG A 112 16.30 10.57 9.37
C ARG A 112 15.00 10.05 10.00
N GLY A 113 13.93 10.83 9.86
CA GLY A 113 12.59 10.36 10.17
C GLY A 113 12.07 9.41 9.09
N ALA A 114 11.30 8.38 9.47
CA ALA A 114 10.75 7.41 8.54
C ALA A 114 9.23 7.57 8.37
N VAL A 115 8.76 7.75 7.14
CA VAL A 115 7.34 7.65 6.77
C VAL A 115 7.07 6.23 6.34
N VAL A 116 6.25 5.50 7.10
CA VAL A 116 6.00 4.08 6.88
C VAL A 116 4.58 3.87 6.37
N VAL A 117 4.43 3.11 5.29
CA VAL A 117 3.16 2.67 4.70
C VAL A 117 3.18 1.17 4.44
N ASN A 118 2.01 0.54 4.44
CA ASN A 118 1.88 -0.83 3.97
C ASN A 118 1.66 -0.85 2.45
N ALA A 119 2.42 -1.68 1.75
CA ALA A 119 2.29 -1.88 0.29
C ALA A 119 1.22 -2.92 -0.09
N ASP A 120 0.34 -3.24 0.83
CA ASP A 120 -0.76 -4.20 0.66
C ASP A 120 -2.14 -3.56 0.85
N THR A 121 -2.16 -2.23 0.94
CA THR A 121 -3.37 -1.43 1.10
C THR A 121 -3.56 -0.46 -0.07
N TRP A 122 -4.81 -0.19 -0.42
CA TRP A 122 -5.15 0.83 -1.38
C TRP A 122 -5.74 2.07 -0.69
N SER A 123 -5.18 3.23 -0.99
CA SER A 123 -5.70 4.53 -0.56
C SER A 123 -5.18 5.63 -1.48
N PRO A 124 -6.05 6.52 -2.00
CA PRO A 124 -5.63 7.70 -2.76
C PRO A 124 -5.17 8.85 -1.86
N THR A 125 -5.16 8.67 -0.55
CA THR A 125 -4.93 9.72 0.44
C THR A 125 -3.51 10.25 0.40
N SER A 126 -3.39 11.58 0.49
CA SER A 126 -2.11 12.26 0.66
C SER A 126 -1.50 11.96 2.04
N LEU A 127 -0.19 11.78 2.07
CA LEU A 127 0.59 11.65 3.31
C LEU A 127 1.06 13.00 3.87
N ALA A 128 0.76 14.11 3.18
CA ALA A 128 1.16 15.45 3.62
C ALA A 128 0.75 15.76 5.08
N PRO A 129 -0.47 15.42 5.55
CA PRO A 129 -0.83 15.67 6.96
C PRO A 129 0.06 14.98 7.98
N LEU A 130 0.72 13.87 7.62
CA LEU A 130 1.66 13.18 8.53
C LEU A 130 2.97 13.96 8.72
N VAL A 131 3.40 14.69 7.71
CA VAL A 131 4.69 15.39 7.70
C VAL A 131 4.55 16.88 7.90
N ASP A 132 3.40 17.47 7.55
CA ASP A 132 3.15 18.89 7.74
C ASP A 132 3.16 19.25 9.23
N GLY A 133 4.06 20.16 9.61
CA GLY A 133 4.22 20.59 10.99
C GLY A 133 4.72 19.51 11.96
N TRP A 134 5.21 18.38 11.45
CA TRP A 134 5.89 17.39 12.29
C TRP A 134 7.27 17.88 12.69
N ASP A 135 7.61 17.76 13.96
CA ASP A 135 8.86 18.27 14.54
C ASP A 135 9.99 17.23 14.59
N GLY A 136 9.69 15.96 14.22
CA GLY A 136 10.66 14.87 14.26
C GLY A 136 10.86 14.22 15.63
N HIS A 137 10.04 14.54 16.62
CA HIS A 137 10.20 14.04 17.98
C HIS A 137 9.14 13.00 18.36
N ASN A 138 7.88 13.28 18.07
CA ASN A 138 6.78 12.38 18.40
C ASN A 138 6.49 11.39 17.28
N VAL A 139 6.04 10.20 17.64
CA VAL A 139 5.42 9.29 16.67
C VAL A 139 4.09 9.87 16.23
N ARG A 140 3.83 9.89 14.92
CA ARG A 140 2.53 10.32 14.39
C ARG A 140 1.93 9.23 13.54
N ILE A 141 0.67 8.89 13.76
CA ILE A 141 -0.06 7.89 12.98
C ILE A 141 -1.31 8.50 12.35
N MET A 142 -1.66 8.01 11.17
CA MET A 142 -2.94 8.30 10.52
C MET A 142 -3.83 7.06 10.64
N VAL A 143 -4.98 7.20 11.30
CA VAL A 143 -5.92 6.11 11.59
C VAL A 143 -7.17 6.28 10.75
N ASN A 144 -7.63 5.21 10.10
CA ASN A 144 -8.86 5.24 9.30
C ASN A 144 -10.10 5.13 10.19
N GLY A 145 -10.95 6.16 10.13
CA GLY A 145 -12.18 6.33 10.90
C GLY A 145 -11.96 6.98 12.28
N ASP A 146 -13.03 7.10 13.06
CA ASP A 146 -13.08 7.74 14.37
C ASP A 146 -12.68 6.81 15.53
N GLY A 147 -12.10 5.65 15.22
CA GLY A 147 -11.85 4.58 16.19
C GLY A 147 -10.70 4.84 17.17
N GLY A 148 -9.98 5.95 17.00
CA GLY A 148 -8.81 6.26 17.81
C GLY A 148 -7.71 5.20 17.70
N PHE A 149 -6.73 5.28 18.59
CA PHE A 149 -5.62 4.32 18.65
C PHE A 149 -5.97 3.08 19.48
N GLY A 150 -5.58 1.89 19.00
CA GLY A 150 -5.76 0.63 19.71
C GLY A 150 -5.28 -0.57 18.88
N PRO A 151 -5.33 -1.80 19.44
CA PRO A 151 -4.77 -2.99 18.77
C PRO A 151 -5.49 -3.39 17.47
N ARG A 152 -6.67 -2.81 17.22
CA ARG A 152 -7.44 -3.02 15.99
C ARG A 152 -7.56 -1.76 15.15
N ALA A 153 -6.79 -0.72 15.46
CA ALA A 153 -6.77 0.51 14.69
C ALA A 153 -6.25 0.23 13.26
N ARG A 154 -6.96 0.75 12.26
CA ARG A 154 -6.57 0.60 10.85
C ARG A 154 -5.61 1.74 10.50
N ILE A 155 -4.32 1.45 10.57
CA ILE A 155 -3.28 2.45 10.33
C ILE A 155 -3.07 2.64 8.83
N VAL A 156 -3.28 3.86 8.36
CA VAL A 156 -3.08 4.26 6.95
C VAL A 156 -1.61 4.51 6.65
N ALA A 157 -0.91 5.13 7.59
CA ALA A 157 0.52 5.40 7.55
C ALA A 157 1.00 5.90 8.92
N SER A 158 2.32 5.92 9.12
CA SER A 158 2.93 6.51 10.33
C SER A 158 4.22 7.27 9.98
N THR A 159 4.58 8.26 10.82
CA THR A 159 5.92 8.84 10.88
C THR A 159 6.59 8.43 12.18
N LEU A 160 7.81 7.95 12.05
CA LEU A 160 8.64 7.48 13.15
C LEU A 160 9.88 8.39 13.25
N PRO A 161 10.13 9.03 14.40
CA PRO A 161 11.38 9.75 14.63
C PRO A 161 12.55 8.76 14.70
N TRP A 162 13.76 9.25 14.43
CA TRP A 162 14.97 8.43 14.54
C TRP A 162 15.14 7.80 15.93
N SER A 163 14.75 8.52 16.98
CA SER A 163 14.77 8.02 18.36
C SER A 163 14.04 6.70 18.55
N GLU A 164 12.96 6.46 17.79
CA GLU A 164 12.16 5.23 17.85
C GLU A 164 12.67 4.13 16.89
N THR A 165 13.38 4.51 15.81
CA THR A 165 13.84 3.54 14.80
C THR A 165 15.24 3.01 15.08
N LYS A 166 16.12 3.79 15.71
CA LYS A 166 17.53 3.46 15.94
C LYS A 166 17.73 2.19 16.82
N ASP A 167 16.81 1.96 17.74
CA ASP A 167 16.89 0.87 18.72
C ASP A 167 16.01 -0.35 18.36
N LEU A 168 15.31 -0.31 17.20
CA LEU A 168 14.56 -1.47 16.71
C LEU A 168 15.47 -2.66 16.42
N VAL A 169 14.97 -3.85 16.69
CA VAL A 169 15.71 -5.11 16.52
C VAL A 169 15.16 -5.88 15.32
N GLU A 170 16.07 -6.44 14.51
CA GLU A 170 15.71 -7.31 13.38
C GLU A 170 15.18 -8.66 13.89
N GLN A 171 13.91 -8.69 14.28
CA GLN A 171 13.19 -9.90 14.71
C GLN A 171 11.70 -9.78 14.33
N PRO A 172 10.99 -10.91 14.23
CA PRO A 172 9.56 -10.93 13.94
C PRO A 172 8.74 -10.16 14.97
N THR A 173 8.38 -8.91 14.64
CA THR A 173 7.67 -8.00 15.55
C THR A 173 6.91 -6.92 14.78
N GLY A 174 5.77 -6.47 15.31
CA GLY A 174 4.96 -5.39 14.76
C GLY A 174 5.30 -4.02 15.36
N LEU A 175 5.08 -2.95 14.60
CA LEU A 175 5.23 -1.58 15.08
C LEU A 175 4.24 -1.25 16.20
N TYR A 176 3.07 -1.91 16.23
CA TYR A 176 2.11 -1.73 17.32
C TYR A 176 2.71 -2.13 18.66
N GLU A 177 3.39 -3.28 18.72
CA GLU A 177 3.90 -3.90 19.94
C GLU A 177 5.07 -3.13 20.57
N VAL A 178 5.93 -2.52 19.74
CA VAL A 178 7.22 -1.99 20.21
C VAL A 178 7.42 -0.50 19.97
N VAL A 179 6.53 0.16 19.20
CA VAL A 179 6.62 1.60 18.95
C VAL A 179 5.33 2.31 19.36
N TRP A 180 4.22 2.01 18.68
CA TRP A 180 3.02 2.84 18.80
C TRP A 180 2.37 2.74 20.18
N ARG A 181 2.26 1.52 20.75
CA ARG A 181 1.71 1.31 22.09
C ARG A 181 2.54 2.02 23.18
N ASP A 182 3.86 1.92 23.06
CA ASP A 182 4.77 2.48 24.03
C ASP A 182 4.83 4.01 23.91
N ALA A 183 4.83 4.56 22.68
CA ALA A 183 4.70 6.00 22.46
C ALA A 183 3.37 6.55 22.99
N PHE A 184 2.26 5.81 22.80
CA PHE A 184 0.96 6.16 23.37
C PHE A 184 0.99 6.21 24.90
N ALA A 185 1.60 5.23 25.54
CA ALA A 185 1.72 5.16 26.99
C ALA A 185 2.57 6.30 27.58
N ARG A 186 3.55 6.82 26.81
CA ARG A 186 4.38 7.99 27.19
C ARG A 186 3.72 9.33 26.86
N GLY A 187 2.59 9.36 26.16
CA GLY A 187 1.96 10.58 25.66
C GLY A 187 2.70 11.22 24.47
N GLU A 188 3.47 10.46 23.73
CA GLU A 188 4.31 10.85 22.59
C GLU A 188 3.76 10.32 21.25
N LEU A 189 2.50 9.88 21.21
CA LEU A 189 1.81 9.47 20.01
C LEU A 189 0.79 10.52 19.59
N GLU A 190 0.99 11.11 18.41
CA GLU A 190 -0.01 11.94 17.76
C GLU A 190 -0.89 11.10 16.84
N VAL A 191 -2.20 11.20 16.99
CA VAL A 191 -3.18 10.46 16.20
C VAL A 191 -3.92 11.43 15.28
N LEU A 192 -3.86 11.18 13.98
CA LEU A 192 -4.61 11.92 12.97
C LEU A 192 -5.74 11.03 12.45
N ASP A 193 -6.98 11.50 12.55
CA ASP A 193 -8.13 10.80 11.98
C ASP A 193 -8.14 10.95 10.45
N HIS A 194 -8.46 9.86 9.77
CA HIS A 194 -8.58 9.79 8.32
C HIS A 194 -9.97 9.28 7.92
N HIS A 195 -10.70 10.06 7.13
CA HIS A 195 -12.05 9.74 6.66
C HIS A 195 -12.12 9.46 5.15
N GLY A 196 -10.98 9.34 4.48
CA GLY A 196 -10.91 9.00 3.06
C GLY A 196 -10.97 7.50 2.80
N ALA A 197 -10.93 7.14 1.52
CA ALA A 197 -10.89 5.74 1.12
C ALA A 197 -9.60 5.07 1.59
N PHE A 198 -9.74 3.97 2.30
CA PHE A 198 -8.66 3.10 2.76
C PHE A 198 -9.14 1.65 2.81
N LEU A 199 -8.56 0.80 1.98
CA LEU A 199 -8.94 -0.61 1.83
C LEU A 199 -7.70 -1.48 2.00
N ASP A 200 -7.75 -2.41 2.96
CA ASP A 200 -6.77 -3.49 3.09
C ASP A 200 -7.12 -4.55 2.06
N CYS A 201 -6.28 -4.76 1.05
CA CYS A 201 -6.48 -5.78 0.02
C CYS A 201 -6.18 -7.19 0.56
N GLY A 202 -6.67 -7.52 1.75
CA GLY A 202 -6.36 -8.74 2.49
C GLY A 202 -7.04 -9.98 1.98
N THR A 203 -8.22 -9.87 1.38
CA THR A 203 -9.01 -10.96 0.83
C THR A 203 -9.40 -10.68 -0.62
N PRO A 204 -9.84 -11.68 -1.42
CA PRO A 204 -10.35 -11.43 -2.77
C PRO A 204 -11.51 -10.41 -2.80
N LEU A 205 -12.38 -10.41 -1.78
CA LEU A 205 -13.46 -9.41 -1.67
C LEU A 205 -12.90 -8.01 -1.46
N ASP A 206 -12.03 -7.82 -0.48
CA ASP A 206 -11.42 -6.51 -0.20
C ASP A 206 -10.63 -6.00 -1.41
N TYR A 207 -9.95 -6.90 -2.12
CA TYR A 207 -9.21 -6.58 -3.34
C TYR A 207 -10.15 -6.14 -4.47
N LEU A 208 -11.29 -6.83 -4.67
CA LEU A 208 -12.32 -6.41 -5.62
C LEU A 208 -12.83 -5.02 -5.26
N GLU A 209 -13.23 -4.79 -4.00
CA GLU A 209 -13.75 -3.50 -3.54
C GLU A 209 -12.73 -2.36 -3.73
N ALA A 210 -11.43 -2.62 -3.53
CA ALA A 210 -10.39 -1.63 -3.82
C ALA A 210 -10.35 -1.24 -5.31
N ASN A 211 -10.50 -2.21 -6.21
CA ASN A 211 -10.57 -1.96 -7.65
C ASN A 211 -11.84 -1.18 -8.05
N LEU A 212 -13.00 -1.54 -7.48
CA LEU A 212 -14.26 -0.82 -7.73
C LEU A 212 -14.19 0.62 -7.22
N ALA A 213 -13.57 0.84 -6.04
CA ALA A 213 -13.33 2.16 -5.51
C ALA A 213 -12.39 2.98 -6.43
N ALA A 214 -11.36 2.36 -6.99
CA ALA A 214 -10.47 2.99 -7.96
C ALA A 214 -11.22 3.39 -9.24
N VAL A 215 -12.14 2.56 -9.74
CA VAL A 215 -13.04 2.90 -10.86
C VAL A 215 -13.92 4.10 -10.49
N GLY A 216 -14.51 4.11 -9.31
CA GLY A 216 -15.37 5.20 -8.84
C GLY A 216 -14.69 6.57 -8.84
N LEU A 217 -13.36 6.62 -8.67
CA LEU A 217 -12.56 7.85 -8.78
C LEU A 217 -12.21 8.23 -10.22
N ASN A 218 -12.24 7.28 -11.18
CA ASN A 218 -11.74 7.47 -12.54
C ASN A 218 -12.84 7.47 -13.62
N GLY A 219 -14.07 7.10 -13.30
CA GLY A 219 -15.20 7.06 -14.22
C GLY A 219 -15.85 5.67 -14.34
N ALA A 220 -16.38 5.33 -15.53
CA ALA A 220 -17.21 4.14 -15.72
C ALA A 220 -16.43 2.80 -15.73
N ALA A 221 -15.19 2.80 -16.20
CA ALA A 221 -14.29 1.66 -16.22
C ALA A 221 -12.82 2.14 -16.33
N ILE A 222 -11.87 1.29 -15.92
CA ILE A 222 -10.43 1.50 -16.14
C ILE A 222 -9.96 0.46 -17.15
N VAL A 223 -9.41 0.90 -18.27
CA VAL A 223 -8.95 0.00 -19.35
C VAL A 223 -7.45 0.16 -19.55
N GLY A 224 -6.71 -0.93 -19.44
CA GLY A 224 -5.27 -0.99 -19.64
C GLY A 224 -4.87 -0.91 -21.12
N ALA A 225 -3.62 -0.55 -21.37
CA ALA A 225 -3.08 -0.40 -22.71
C ALA A 225 -3.18 -1.70 -23.51
N GLY A 226 -3.58 -1.61 -24.78
CA GLY A 226 -3.67 -2.76 -25.67
C GLY A 226 -4.80 -3.76 -25.36
N ALA A 227 -5.68 -3.46 -24.42
CA ALA A 227 -6.86 -4.29 -24.21
C ALA A 227 -7.82 -4.21 -25.40
N ALA A 228 -8.33 -5.37 -25.83
CA ALA A 228 -9.27 -5.52 -26.94
C ALA A 228 -10.67 -5.85 -26.39
N ILE A 229 -11.65 -4.97 -26.65
CA ILE A 229 -13.03 -5.13 -26.19
C ILE A 229 -13.93 -5.26 -27.41
N ALA A 230 -14.70 -6.34 -27.48
CA ALA A 230 -15.64 -6.59 -28.56
C ALA A 230 -16.78 -5.56 -28.58
N SER A 231 -17.31 -5.28 -29.76
CA SER A 231 -18.40 -4.32 -29.89
C SER A 231 -19.66 -4.78 -29.16
N GLY A 232 -20.27 -3.87 -28.40
CA GLY A 232 -21.52 -4.11 -27.67
C GLY A 232 -21.34 -4.83 -26.32
N VAL A 233 -20.12 -5.08 -25.88
CA VAL A 233 -19.84 -5.67 -24.58
C VAL A 233 -19.92 -4.61 -23.49
N ASP A 234 -20.57 -4.90 -22.37
CA ASP A 234 -20.64 -4.08 -21.18
C ASP A 234 -19.42 -4.35 -20.26
N ILE A 235 -18.67 -3.29 -19.92
CA ILE A 235 -17.53 -3.35 -18.98
C ILE A 235 -17.72 -2.41 -17.79
N SER A 236 -18.96 -2.01 -17.52
CA SER A 236 -19.27 -1.03 -16.47
C SER A 236 -18.72 -1.43 -15.10
N GLY A 237 -18.23 -0.46 -14.35
CA GLY A 237 -17.69 -0.67 -13.01
C GLY A 237 -16.39 -1.48 -12.96
N SER A 238 -15.76 -1.81 -14.10
CA SER A 238 -14.72 -2.84 -14.16
C SER A 238 -13.32 -2.29 -14.40
N VAL A 239 -12.31 -3.06 -13.97
CA VAL A 239 -10.90 -2.86 -14.31
C VAL A 239 -10.48 -3.93 -15.32
N ILE A 240 -10.08 -3.49 -16.49
CA ILE A 240 -9.60 -4.36 -17.58
C ILE A 240 -8.07 -4.18 -17.70
N GLY A 241 -7.33 -5.24 -17.49
CA GLY A 241 -5.87 -5.25 -17.54
C GLY A 241 -5.29 -5.02 -18.94
N ALA A 242 -4.05 -4.59 -19.00
CA ALA A 242 -3.34 -4.39 -20.26
C ALA A 242 -3.30 -5.69 -21.08
N GLY A 243 -3.52 -5.59 -22.40
CA GLY A 243 -3.51 -6.74 -23.31
C GLY A 243 -4.65 -7.75 -23.12
N ALA A 244 -5.62 -7.50 -22.24
CA ALA A 244 -6.76 -8.38 -22.04
C ALA A 244 -7.70 -8.41 -23.25
N ARG A 245 -8.40 -9.53 -23.44
CA ARG A 245 -9.38 -9.73 -24.53
C ARG A 245 -10.75 -9.98 -23.95
N ILE A 246 -11.69 -9.08 -24.23
CA ILE A 246 -13.02 -9.09 -23.64
C ILE A 246 -14.07 -9.32 -24.73
N ASN A 247 -14.65 -10.53 -24.77
CA ASN A 247 -15.63 -10.92 -25.76
C ASN A 247 -17.04 -11.18 -25.16
N ALA A 248 -17.22 -10.86 -23.87
CA ALA A 248 -18.49 -10.97 -23.16
C ALA A 248 -18.52 -9.96 -21.99
N ASP A 249 -19.69 -9.73 -21.40
CA ASP A 249 -19.91 -8.74 -20.36
C ASP A 249 -19.06 -8.96 -19.11
N VAL A 250 -18.45 -7.87 -18.64
CA VAL A 250 -17.63 -7.80 -17.44
C VAL A 250 -18.11 -6.62 -16.60
N VAL A 251 -18.93 -6.89 -15.57
CA VAL A 251 -19.58 -5.86 -14.76
C VAL A 251 -19.05 -5.93 -13.33
N ASP A 252 -18.69 -4.78 -12.75
CA ASP A 252 -18.15 -4.66 -11.39
C ASP A 252 -17.04 -5.69 -11.10
N SER A 253 -16.14 -5.88 -12.05
CA SER A 253 -15.19 -7.00 -12.06
C SER A 253 -13.77 -6.55 -12.41
N VAL A 254 -12.81 -7.42 -12.16
CA VAL A 254 -11.39 -7.20 -12.46
C VAL A 254 -10.90 -8.29 -13.41
N VAL A 255 -10.31 -7.89 -14.52
CA VAL A 255 -9.60 -8.81 -15.44
C VAL A 255 -8.13 -8.42 -15.43
N TRP A 256 -7.25 -9.34 -15.01
CA TRP A 256 -5.82 -9.08 -14.96
C TRP A 256 -5.18 -8.96 -16.36
N PRO A 257 -3.97 -8.42 -16.46
CA PRO A 257 -3.27 -8.28 -17.73
C PRO A 257 -3.18 -9.60 -18.50
N ASN A 258 -3.34 -9.51 -19.83
CA ASN A 258 -3.26 -10.63 -20.76
C ASN A 258 -4.28 -11.78 -20.54
N GLN A 259 -5.33 -11.54 -19.75
CA GLN A 259 -6.41 -12.52 -19.57
C GLN A 259 -7.50 -12.36 -20.64
N SER A 260 -8.28 -13.43 -20.82
CA SER A 260 -9.41 -13.43 -21.75
C SER A 260 -10.73 -13.69 -21.03
N VAL A 261 -11.81 -13.08 -21.53
CA VAL A 261 -13.20 -13.44 -21.26
C VAL A 261 -13.82 -13.84 -22.58
N GLU A 262 -14.20 -15.12 -22.68
CA GLU A 262 -14.60 -15.72 -23.95
C GLU A 262 -16.09 -15.48 -24.25
N PRO A 263 -16.54 -15.59 -25.54
CA PRO A 263 -17.94 -15.48 -25.89
C PRO A 263 -18.82 -16.47 -25.11
N GLY A 264 -19.92 -15.98 -24.54
CA GLY A 264 -20.83 -16.78 -23.72
C GLY A 264 -20.49 -16.87 -22.24
N GLU A 265 -19.32 -16.35 -21.83
CA GLU A 265 -19.03 -16.08 -20.41
C GLU A 265 -19.77 -14.80 -19.97
N ARG A 266 -19.85 -14.61 -18.66
CA ARG A 266 -20.28 -13.35 -18.03
C ARG A 266 -19.59 -13.24 -16.69
N LEU A 267 -18.87 -12.14 -16.48
CA LEU A 267 -18.24 -11.84 -15.19
C LEU A 267 -19.06 -10.77 -14.48
N ILE A 268 -19.51 -11.08 -13.26
CA ILE A 268 -20.16 -10.13 -12.36
C ILE A 268 -19.51 -10.27 -11.00
N ARG A 269 -19.06 -9.17 -10.42
CA ARG A 269 -18.35 -9.14 -9.12
C ARG A 269 -17.30 -10.25 -9.01
N SER A 270 -16.49 -10.35 -10.04
CA SER A 270 -15.53 -11.45 -10.23
C SER A 270 -14.13 -10.92 -10.53
N ILE A 271 -13.13 -11.75 -10.24
CA ILE A 271 -11.73 -11.46 -10.57
C ILE A 271 -11.26 -12.55 -11.51
N ARG A 272 -10.83 -12.21 -12.73
CA ARG A 272 -10.16 -13.10 -13.69
C ARG A 272 -8.66 -12.89 -13.60
N ALA A 273 -7.96 -13.88 -13.02
CA ALA A 273 -6.52 -13.89 -12.85
C ALA A 273 -5.99 -15.31 -13.12
N GLY A 274 -5.98 -15.74 -14.38
CA GLY A 274 -5.76 -17.13 -14.78
C GLY A 274 -7.03 -17.98 -14.60
N THR A 275 -7.52 -18.17 -13.39
CA THR A 275 -8.85 -18.73 -13.09
C THR A 275 -9.81 -17.62 -12.68
N SER A 276 -11.12 -17.87 -12.75
CA SER A 276 -12.12 -16.91 -12.25
C SER A 276 -12.40 -17.15 -10.77
N VAL A 277 -12.42 -16.06 -10.00
CA VAL A 277 -12.86 -16.03 -8.61
C VAL A 277 -14.07 -15.12 -8.53
N THR A 278 -15.27 -15.67 -8.32
CA THR A 278 -16.48 -14.88 -8.06
C THR A 278 -16.52 -14.49 -6.60
N VAL A 279 -16.84 -13.22 -6.32
CA VAL A 279 -16.76 -12.64 -4.98
C VAL A 279 -18.07 -11.97 -4.62
N GLY A 280 -18.70 -12.47 -3.57
CA GLY A 280 -19.98 -11.95 -3.07
C GLY A 280 -21.21 -12.58 -3.72
N PRO A 281 -22.41 -12.23 -3.23
CA PRO A 281 -23.65 -12.71 -3.81
C PRO A 281 -23.82 -12.15 -5.24
N LEU A 282 -24.29 -13.00 -6.11
CA LEU A 282 -24.72 -12.62 -7.46
C LEU A 282 -25.99 -11.77 -7.39
#